data_645ba1d89a9fd579116916998d0c495a
#
_entry.id   645ba1d89a9fd579116916998d0c495a
#
_cell.length_a   1.000
_cell.length_b   1.000
_cell.length_c   1.000
_cell.angle_alpha   90.00
_cell.angle_beta   90.00
_cell.angle_gamma   90.00
#
_symmetry.space_group_name_H-M   'P 1'
#
loop_
_entity.id
_entity.type
_entity.pdbx_description
1 polymer ?
#
loop_
_entity_poly.entity_id
_entity_poly.type
_entity_poly.pdbx_seq_one_letter_code
_entity_poly.pdbx_strand_id
1 'polypeptide(L)'
;MVIPGSGEPVPVDRGLLHGEGVFETLHLRPDGPWLLDAHLDRLARSAALLELALPARAELTDLALRAARGWSGGEGALRLIITAGGAYATVAAVPAAVRRERREGIRLITADSGISARPPWSLAGAKTLSYAENLAARRWARRQGADDVLWLRTDGHALEAPTASLVWLAGGTLCTVPAAGTGILPGTTAAYLLARAPEFGLRAEERTITKAELPAAEAIWLASSLRGLAAVRTLDGTQRAASPWTPRLLDLLGFDRS
;
A
#
# COMPACT_ATOMS: atom_id res chain seq x y z
N MET A 1 10.81 -0.70 20.34
CA MET A 1 10.46 -2.08 20.73
C MET A 1 9.18 -1.98 21.54
N VAL A 2 8.07 -2.49 21.05
CA VAL A 2 6.89 -2.70 21.90
C VAL A 2 7.10 -4.07 22.50
N ILE A 3 7.28 -4.14 23.81
CA ILE A 3 7.35 -5.41 24.53
C ILE A 3 6.00 -5.59 25.21
N PRO A 4 5.08 -6.38 24.66
CA PRO A 4 3.84 -6.70 25.35
C PRO A 4 4.19 -7.58 26.53
N GLY A 5 3.93 -7.10 27.74
CA GLY A 5 3.97 -7.91 28.95
C GLY A 5 5.30 -8.09 29.65
N SER A 6 6.39 -7.43 29.21
CA SER A 6 7.69 -7.51 29.92
C SER A 6 7.83 -6.56 31.11
N GLY A 7 6.90 -5.65 31.32
CA GLY A 7 6.97 -4.64 32.37
C GLY A 7 7.97 -3.50 32.12
N GLU A 8 8.68 -3.51 30.97
CA GLU A 8 9.53 -2.38 30.58
C GLU A 8 8.68 -1.22 30.06
N PRO A 9 8.96 0.02 30.50
CA PRO A 9 8.20 1.18 30.04
C PRO A 9 8.44 1.42 28.55
N VAL A 10 7.37 1.50 27.78
CA VAL A 10 7.40 2.00 26.40
C VAL A 10 7.33 3.52 26.46
N PRO A 11 8.23 4.27 25.80
CA PRO A 11 8.12 5.73 25.74
C PRO A 11 6.76 6.11 25.14
N VAL A 12 5.98 6.89 25.90
CA VAL A 12 4.73 7.47 25.41
C VAL A 12 5.07 8.80 24.76
N ASP A 13 5.05 8.83 23.47
CA ASP A 13 5.34 10.03 22.67
C ASP A 13 4.12 10.47 21.81
N ARG A 14 4.29 11.52 21.04
CA ARG A 14 3.23 12.03 20.18
C ARG A 14 2.83 11.04 19.09
N GLY A 15 3.72 10.13 18.68
CA GLY A 15 3.41 9.03 17.76
C GLY A 15 2.33 8.12 18.31
N LEU A 16 2.46 7.72 19.60
CA LEU A 16 1.47 6.90 20.28
C LEU A 16 0.19 7.70 20.61
N LEU A 17 0.33 8.95 21.10
CA LEU A 17 -0.80 9.74 21.58
C LEU A 17 -1.63 10.37 20.46
N HIS A 18 -1.00 10.77 19.36
CA HIS A 18 -1.63 11.57 18.30
C HIS A 18 -1.45 11.00 16.89
N GLY A 19 -0.73 9.87 16.73
CA GLY A 19 -0.41 9.32 15.43
C GLY A 19 0.65 10.15 14.67
N GLU A 20 1.40 11.02 15.37
CA GLU A 20 2.52 11.77 14.79
C GLU A 20 3.74 10.87 14.60
N GLY A 21 3.71 10.12 13.54
CA GLY A 21 4.78 9.22 13.14
C GLY A 21 4.51 8.71 11.75
N VAL A 22 5.54 8.14 11.16
CA VAL A 22 5.49 7.56 9.82
C VAL A 22 5.90 6.11 9.87
N PHE A 23 5.42 5.32 8.91
CA PHE A 23 5.81 3.93 8.82
C PHE A 23 5.94 3.44 7.38
N GLU A 24 6.72 2.39 7.21
CA GLU A 24 6.74 1.59 6.01
C GLU A 24 6.38 0.14 6.29
N THR A 25 5.91 -0.54 5.26
CA THR A 25 5.66 -1.98 5.31
C THR A 25 6.25 -2.61 4.07
N LEU A 26 7.25 -3.45 4.28
CA LEU A 26 7.99 -4.13 3.24
C LEU A 26 7.67 -5.62 3.25
N HIS A 27 7.58 -6.23 2.08
CA HIS A 27 7.56 -7.67 1.95
C HIS A 27 8.95 -8.21 2.23
N LEU A 28 9.08 -9.01 3.27
CA LEU A 28 10.32 -9.70 3.59
C LEU A 28 10.35 -11.05 2.88
N ARG A 29 11.36 -11.23 2.05
CA ARG A 29 11.61 -12.39 1.20
C ARG A 29 12.90 -13.09 1.63
N PRO A 30 13.21 -14.28 1.09
CA PRO A 30 14.48 -14.96 1.41
C PRO A 30 15.72 -14.13 1.10
N ASP A 31 15.69 -13.28 0.07
CA ASP A 31 16.76 -12.37 -0.35
C ASP A 31 16.76 -11.03 0.38
N GLY A 32 15.81 -10.79 1.28
CA GLY A 32 15.72 -9.61 2.13
C GLY A 32 14.47 -8.76 1.94
N PRO A 33 14.47 -7.53 2.50
CA PRO A 33 13.34 -6.61 2.38
C PRO A 33 13.18 -6.10 0.93
N TRP A 34 12.08 -6.47 0.28
CA TRP A 34 11.83 -6.10 -1.12
C TRP A 34 11.62 -4.60 -1.28
N LEU A 35 12.28 -4.01 -2.29
CA LEU A 35 12.26 -2.57 -2.62
C LEU A 35 12.66 -1.66 -1.45
N LEU A 36 13.62 -2.08 -0.62
CA LEU A 36 14.03 -1.34 0.58
C LEU A 36 14.31 0.13 0.28
N ASP A 37 15.10 0.43 -0.76
CA ASP A 37 15.45 1.80 -1.12
C ASP A 37 14.23 2.66 -1.47
N ALA A 38 13.32 2.15 -2.29
CA ALA A 38 12.09 2.87 -2.65
C ALA A 38 11.19 3.14 -1.43
N HIS A 39 11.16 2.21 -0.47
CA HIS A 39 10.45 2.38 0.78
C HIS A 39 11.11 3.42 1.68
N LEU A 40 12.44 3.44 1.78
CA LEU A 40 13.17 4.45 2.54
C LEU A 40 13.02 5.85 1.94
N ASP A 41 13.01 5.97 0.60
CA ASP A 41 12.74 7.24 -0.08
C ASP A 41 11.32 7.75 0.22
N ARG A 42 10.33 6.86 0.25
CA ARG A 42 8.96 7.24 0.59
C ARG A 42 8.82 7.57 2.08
N LEU A 43 9.50 6.84 2.95
CA LEU A 43 9.57 7.13 4.38
C LEU A 43 10.12 8.54 4.61
N ALA A 44 11.20 8.91 3.90
CA ALA A 44 11.80 10.25 3.99
C ALA A 44 10.83 11.34 3.54
N ARG A 45 10.12 11.14 2.42
CA ARG A 45 9.07 12.08 1.96
C ARG A 45 7.94 12.21 2.99
N SER A 46 7.49 11.10 3.56
CA SER A 46 6.44 11.12 4.58
C SER A 46 6.88 11.85 5.85
N ALA A 47 8.11 11.61 6.30
CA ALA A 47 8.67 12.28 7.48
C ALA A 47 8.84 13.79 7.27
N ALA A 48 9.28 14.20 6.08
CA ALA A 48 9.41 15.62 5.74
C ALA A 48 8.05 16.36 5.80
N LEU A 49 6.95 15.72 5.37
CA LEU A 49 5.60 16.28 5.49
C LEU A 49 5.13 16.44 6.95
N LEU A 50 5.65 15.64 7.86
CA LEU A 50 5.36 15.72 9.29
C LEU A 50 6.42 16.53 10.06
N GLU A 51 7.42 17.10 9.39
CA GLU A 51 8.57 17.77 10.02
C GLU A 51 9.27 16.86 11.06
N LEU A 52 9.25 15.55 10.82
CA LEU A 52 9.79 14.53 11.71
C LEU A 52 11.24 14.25 11.34
N ALA A 53 12.15 14.39 12.30
CA ALA A 53 13.55 14.04 12.12
C ALA A 53 13.71 12.53 11.90
N LEU A 54 14.52 12.16 10.93
CA LEU A 54 14.85 10.76 10.64
C LEU A 54 16.28 10.45 11.09
N PRO A 55 16.53 9.21 11.56
CA PRO A 55 17.88 8.65 11.60
C PRO A 55 18.53 8.66 10.22
N ALA A 56 19.84 8.57 10.18
CA ALA A 56 20.56 8.46 8.91
C ALA A 56 20.08 7.24 8.10
N ARG A 57 20.04 7.37 6.76
CA ARG A 57 19.58 6.28 5.88
C ARG A 57 20.29 4.95 6.16
N ALA A 58 21.60 5.01 6.44
CA ALA A 58 22.39 3.82 6.76
C ALA A 58 21.89 3.13 8.05
N GLU A 59 21.49 3.89 9.07
CA GLU A 59 20.96 3.38 10.32
C GLU A 59 19.59 2.71 10.11
N LEU A 60 18.71 3.31 9.29
CA LEU A 60 17.42 2.74 8.94
C LEU A 60 17.57 1.45 8.10
N THR A 61 18.54 1.45 7.18
CA THR A 61 18.89 0.26 6.41
C THR A 61 19.37 -0.87 7.33
N ASP A 62 20.30 -0.57 8.24
CA ASP A 62 20.81 -1.55 9.19
C ASP A 62 19.72 -2.06 10.13
N LEU A 63 18.84 -1.19 10.61
CA LEU A 63 17.68 -1.58 11.42
C LEU A 63 16.77 -2.56 10.69
N ALA A 64 16.45 -2.28 9.41
CA ALA A 64 15.64 -3.17 8.57
C ALA A 64 16.31 -4.52 8.36
N LEU A 65 17.61 -4.53 8.04
CA LEU A 65 18.38 -5.77 7.80
C LEU A 65 18.55 -6.59 9.08
N ARG A 66 18.78 -5.97 10.24
CA ARG A 66 18.82 -6.68 11.53
C ARG A 66 17.48 -7.34 11.85
N ALA A 67 16.38 -6.61 11.65
CA ALA A 67 15.05 -7.18 11.86
C ALA A 67 14.78 -8.35 10.90
N ALA A 68 15.20 -8.23 9.64
CA ALA A 68 15.07 -9.29 8.64
C ALA A 68 15.87 -10.54 9.03
N ARG A 69 17.11 -10.39 9.48
CA ARG A 69 17.96 -11.54 9.93
C ARG A 69 17.37 -12.28 11.13
N GLY A 70 16.61 -11.62 11.96
CA GLY A 70 15.90 -12.22 13.11
C GLY A 70 14.63 -13.01 12.73
N TRP A 71 14.24 -13.03 11.45
CA TRP A 71 13.05 -13.71 10.98
C TRP A 71 13.39 -15.05 10.32
N SER A 72 12.86 -16.14 10.87
CA SER A 72 13.01 -17.51 10.34
C SER A 72 11.72 -18.10 9.74
N GLY A 73 10.63 -17.32 9.72
CA GLY A 73 9.38 -17.71 9.07
C GLY A 73 9.45 -17.58 7.53
N GLY A 74 8.42 -17.99 6.84
CA GLY A 74 8.28 -17.78 5.39
C GLY A 74 8.14 -16.29 5.01
N GLU A 75 7.18 -15.95 4.14
CA GLU A 75 6.89 -14.55 3.80
C GLU A 75 6.66 -13.67 5.05
N GLY A 76 7.44 -12.61 5.18
CA GLY A 76 7.37 -11.69 6.30
C GLY A 76 6.82 -10.31 5.93
N ALA A 77 6.18 -9.67 6.91
CA ALA A 77 5.79 -8.27 6.88
C ALA A 77 6.74 -7.50 7.79
N LEU A 78 7.77 -6.89 7.23
CA LEU A 78 8.67 -5.99 7.96
C LEU A 78 8.05 -4.60 8.00
N ARG A 79 7.95 -4.01 9.18
CA ARG A 79 7.56 -2.61 9.36
C ARG A 79 8.69 -1.81 9.96
N LEU A 80 8.97 -0.67 9.35
CA LEU A 80 9.76 0.41 9.95
C LEU A 80 8.78 1.46 10.46
N ILE A 81 8.94 1.88 11.70
CA ILE A 81 8.08 2.85 12.39
C ILE A 81 8.99 3.93 12.96
N ILE A 82 8.70 5.18 12.65
CA ILE A 82 9.46 6.33 13.14
C ILE A 82 8.51 7.27 13.86
N THR A 83 8.88 7.63 15.06
CA THR A 83 8.22 8.65 15.87
C THR A 83 9.27 9.60 16.47
N ALA A 84 8.86 10.65 17.16
CA ALA A 84 9.79 11.51 17.90
C ALA A 84 10.57 10.75 18.99
N GLY A 85 10.02 9.63 19.50
CA GLY A 85 10.65 8.76 20.48
C GLY A 85 11.68 7.77 19.91
N GLY A 86 11.78 7.64 18.59
CA GLY A 86 12.79 6.77 17.97
C GLY A 86 12.32 6.03 16.72
N ALA A 87 13.22 5.16 16.26
CA ALA A 87 13.01 4.26 15.12
C ALA A 87 12.86 2.81 15.59
N TYR A 88 11.84 2.13 15.07
CA TYR A 88 11.51 0.76 15.45
C TYR A 88 11.34 -0.10 14.21
N ALA A 89 11.69 -1.38 14.30
CA ALA A 89 11.36 -2.38 13.30
C ALA A 89 10.60 -3.54 13.92
N THR A 90 9.59 -4.03 13.23
CA THR A 90 8.87 -5.25 13.61
C THR A 90 8.79 -6.18 12.41
N VAL A 91 8.81 -7.50 12.64
CA VAL A 91 8.55 -8.50 11.62
C VAL A 91 7.45 -9.43 12.12
N ALA A 92 6.53 -9.76 11.25
CA ALA A 92 5.47 -10.73 11.50
C ALA A 92 5.20 -11.53 10.20
N ALA A 93 4.54 -12.67 10.32
CA ALA A 93 4.09 -13.40 9.13
C ALA A 93 3.12 -12.54 8.29
N VAL A 94 3.18 -12.66 6.96
CA VAL A 94 2.17 -12.06 6.08
C VAL A 94 0.80 -12.66 6.43
N PRO A 95 -0.22 -11.84 6.73
CA PRO A 95 -1.53 -12.35 7.12
C PRO A 95 -2.13 -13.29 6.07
N ALA A 96 -2.72 -14.40 6.49
CA ALA A 96 -3.34 -15.38 5.59
C ALA A 96 -4.41 -14.75 4.67
N ALA A 97 -5.14 -13.74 5.16
CA ALA A 97 -6.10 -12.99 4.36
C ALA A 97 -5.45 -12.27 3.17
N VAL A 98 -4.26 -11.69 3.35
CA VAL A 98 -3.52 -10.99 2.28
C VAL A 98 -3.06 -11.99 1.22
N ARG A 99 -2.56 -13.16 1.63
CA ARG A 99 -2.19 -14.24 0.70
C ARG A 99 -3.40 -14.76 -0.07
N ARG A 100 -4.55 -14.90 0.60
CA ARG A 100 -5.81 -15.27 -0.05
C ARG A 100 -6.25 -14.22 -1.07
N GLU A 101 -6.24 -12.93 -0.72
CA GLU A 101 -6.57 -11.83 -1.62
C GLU A 101 -5.70 -11.83 -2.89
N ARG A 102 -4.42 -12.17 -2.76
CA ARG A 102 -3.48 -12.33 -3.87
C ARG A 102 -3.89 -13.48 -4.81
N ARG A 103 -4.25 -14.64 -4.26
CA ARG A 103 -4.60 -15.82 -5.06
C ARG A 103 -5.99 -15.76 -5.67
N GLU A 104 -6.97 -15.36 -4.88
CA GLU A 104 -8.38 -15.45 -5.23
C GLU A 104 -8.94 -14.15 -5.82
N GLY A 105 -8.21 -13.03 -5.63
CA GLY A 105 -8.72 -11.70 -5.93
C GLY A 105 -9.67 -11.21 -4.85
N ILE A 106 -10.31 -10.07 -5.12
CA ILE A 106 -11.14 -9.35 -4.15
C ILE A 106 -12.46 -8.86 -4.76
N ARG A 107 -13.43 -8.66 -3.88
CA ARG A 107 -14.63 -7.88 -4.14
C ARG A 107 -14.37 -6.45 -3.70
N LEU A 108 -14.47 -5.51 -4.62
CA LEU A 108 -14.22 -4.09 -4.39
C LEU A 108 -15.53 -3.30 -4.51
N ILE A 109 -15.77 -2.41 -3.57
CA ILE A 109 -16.84 -1.40 -3.68
C ILE A 109 -16.22 -0.01 -3.77
N THR A 110 -16.93 0.92 -4.37
CA THR A 110 -16.54 2.32 -4.41
C THR A 110 -17.27 3.12 -3.34
N ALA A 111 -16.62 4.12 -2.77
CA ALA A 111 -17.24 5.05 -1.84
C ALA A 111 -16.66 6.45 -2.02
N ASP A 112 -17.50 7.46 -1.93
CA ASP A 112 -17.06 8.86 -1.86
C ASP A 112 -16.30 9.07 -0.54
N SER A 113 -15.09 9.61 -0.64
CA SER A 113 -14.26 9.94 0.52
C SER A 113 -14.65 11.28 1.18
N GLY A 114 -15.59 12.02 0.61
CA GLY A 114 -15.94 13.38 1.05
C GLY A 114 -14.88 14.43 0.73
N ILE A 115 -13.81 14.06 0.00
CA ILE A 115 -12.69 14.96 -0.29
C ILE A 115 -12.87 15.56 -1.69
N SER A 116 -13.02 16.89 -1.75
CA SER A 116 -13.03 17.65 -3.00
C SER A 116 -11.69 18.32 -3.28
N ALA A 117 -11.13 18.98 -2.27
CA ALA A 117 -9.81 19.62 -2.31
C ALA A 117 -9.09 19.37 -0.98
N ARG A 118 -7.78 19.36 -1.02
CA ARG A 118 -6.99 19.16 0.20
C ARG A 118 -6.49 20.51 0.72
N PRO A 119 -6.61 20.77 2.03
CA PRO A 119 -6.10 22.01 2.63
C PRO A 119 -4.56 22.02 2.60
N PRO A 120 -3.93 23.21 2.72
CA PRO A 120 -2.46 23.36 2.69
C PRO A 120 -1.71 22.54 3.75
N TRP A 121 -2.35 22.25 4.88
CA TRP A 121 -1.79 21.44 5.98
C TRP A 121 -2.08 19.94 5.84
N SER A 122 -2.56 19.50 4.68
CA SER A 122 -2.91 18.11 4.47
C SER A 122 -1.67 17.22 4.47
N LEU A 123 -1.71 16.16 5.27
CA LEU A 123 -0.71 15.09 5.27
C LEU A 123 -1.01 14.01 4.21
N ALA A 124 -1.85 14.33 3.24
CA ALA A 124 -2.17 13.44 2.13
C ALA A 124 -0.91 13.09 1.35
N GLY A 125 -0.77 11.83 1.01
CA GLY A 125 0.45 11.30 0.40
C GLY A 125 1.54 10.89 1.40
N ALA A 126 1.41 11.21 2.71
CA ALA A 126 2.26 10.67 3.75
C ALA A 126 1.73 9.34 4.30
N LYS A 127 2.65 8.43 4.61
CA LYS A 127 2.32 7.15 5.25
C LYS A 127 2.46 7.29 6.77
N THR A 128 1.43 7.87 7.40
CA THR A 128 1.41 8.22 8.83
C THR A 128 0.85 7.11 9.71
N LEU A 129 1.10 7.18 11.02
CA LEU A 129 0.51 6.29 12.02
C LEU A 129 -0.98 6.59 12.27
N SER A 130 -1.51 7.72 11.84
CA SER A 130 -2.94 8.08 11.92
C SER A 130 -3.77 7.21 10.95
N TYR A 131 -3.80 5.90 11.19
CA TYR A 131 -4.31 4.90 10.26
C TYR A 131 -5.72 4.39 10.60
N ALA A 132 -6.36 4.99 11.61
CA ALA A 132 -7.66 4.53 12.10
C ALA A 132 -8.77 4.61 11.05
N GLU A 133 -8.78 5.69 10.25
CA GLU A 133 -9.75 5.87 9.16
C GLU A 133 -9.59 4.81 8.07
N ASN A 134 -8.36 4.51 7.63
CA ASN A 134 -8.07 3.47 6.66
C ASN A 134 -8.62 2.10 7.13
N LEU A 135 -8.44 1.78 8.41
CA LEU A 135 -8.95 0.54 8.99
C LEU A 135 -10.47 0.56 9.15
N ALA A 136 -11.05 1.72 9.47
CA ALA A 136 -12.50 1.88 9.57
C ALA A 136 -13.18 1.69 8.21
N ALA A 137 -12.61 2.26 7.13
CA ALA A 137 -13.10 2.09 5.77
C ALA A 137 -13.09 0.62 5.33
N ARG A 138 -12.02 -0.12 5.61
CA ARG A 138 -11.97 -1.57 5.34
C ARG A 138 -12.99 -2.36 6.16
N ARG A 139 -13.21 -2.02 7.44
CA ARG A 139 -14.24 -2.65 8.25
C ARG A 139 -15.64 -2.35 7.69
N TRP A 140 -15.86 -1.14 7.23
CA TRP A 140 -17.12 -0.76 6.59
C TRP A 140 -17.35 -1.57 5.31
N ALA A 141 -16.37 -1.67 4.41
CA ALA A 141 -16.47 -2.47 3.20
C ALA A 141 -16.85 -3.93 3.48
N ARG A 142 -16.25 -4.53 4.53
CA ARG A 142 -16.60 -5.90 4.94
C ARG A 142 -18.04 -6.06 5.39
N ARG A 143 -18.58 -5.05 6.10
CA ARG A 143 -20.00 -5.06 6.47
C ARG A 143 -20.94 -4.91 5.27
N GLN A 144 -20.45 -4.33 4.16
CA GLN A 144 -21.16 -4.28 2.89
C GLN A 144 -20.94 -5.55 2.02
N GLY A 145 -20.27 -6.57 2.54
CA GLY A 145 -20.00 -7.81 1.81
C GLY A 145 -18.82 -7.73 0.81
N ALA A 146 -18.02 -6.66 0.86
CA ALA A 146 -16.82 -6.48 0.05
C ALA A 146 -15.55 -6.74 0.87
N ASP A 147 -14.42 -6.95 0.19
CA ASP A 147 -13.13 -7.20 0.83
C ASP A 147 -12.35 -5.90 1.06
N ASP A 148 -12.54 -4.91 0.17
CA ASP A 148 -11.90 -3.59 0.26
C ASP A 148 -12.80 -2.51 -0.38
N VAL A 149 -12.41 -1.24 -0.23
CA VAL A 149 -13.09 -0.08 -0.79
C VAL A 149 -12.14 0.77 -1.62
N LEU A 150 -12.59 1.26 -2.75
CA LEU A 150 -11.90 2.26 -3.55
C LEU A 150 -12.48 3.64 -3.22
N TRP A 151 -11.66 4.53 -2.73
CA TRP A 151 -12.07 5.90 -2.46
C TRP A 151 -12.23 6.69 -3.75
N LEU A 152 -13.29 7.46 -3.82
CA LEU A 152 -13.55 8.42 -4.88
C LEU A 152 -13.45 9.83 -4.34
N ARG A 153 -13.03 10.77 -5.17
CA ARG A 153 -13.24 12.19 -4.94
C ARG A 153 -14.72 12.53 -5.16
N THR A 154 -15.15 13.67 -4.66
CA THR A 154 -16.53 14.17 -4.85
C THR A 154 -16.91 14.43 -6.31
N ASP A 155 -15.94 14.57 -7.21
CA ASP A 155 -16.14 14.67 -8.67
C ASP A 155 -16.18 13.31 -9.38
N GLY A 156 -16.16 12.21 -8.63
CA GLY A 156 -16.26 10.85 -9.16
C GLY A 156 -14.95 10.24 -9.65
N HIS A 157 -13.81 10.93 -9.55
CA HIS A 157 -12.51 10.34 -9.88
C HIS A 157 -12.05 9.35 -8.81
N ALA A 158 -11.54 8.22 -9.26
CA ALA A 158 -10.95 7.21 -8.39
C ALA A 158 -9.63 7.72 -7.78
N LEU A 159 -9.39 7.36 -6.53
CA LEU A 159 -8.18 7.65 -5.78
C LEU A 159 -7.39 6.35 -5.55
N GLU A 160 -7.42 5.85 -4.36
CA GLU A 160 -6.76 4.63 -3.91
C GLU A 160 -7.64 3.85 -2.93
N ALA A 161 -7.27 2.64 -2.61
CA ALA A 161 -7.85 1.91 -1.49
C ALA A 161 -7.11 2.25 -0.18
N PRO A 162 -7.70 2.01 0.99
CA PRO A 162 -7.11 2.35 2.29
C PRO A 162 -5.68 1.85 2.51
N THR A 163 -5.26 0.78 1.83
CA THR A 163 -3.94 0.16 2.02
C THR A 163 -3.26 -0.25 0.71
N ALA A 164 -3.76 0.23 -0.44
CA ALA A 164 -3.27 -0.20 -1.75
C ALA A 164 -3.56 0.84 -2.83
N SER A 165 -2.68 0.91 -3.81
CA SER A 165 -2.88 1.74 -5.01
C SER A 165 -3.82 1.04 -5.98
N LEU A 166 -4.61 1.81 -6.70
CA LEU A 166 -5.38 1.35 -7.85
C LEU A 166 -4.44 1.18 -9.05
N VAL A 167 -4.49 0.01 -9.69
CA VAL A 167 -3.81 -0.28 -10.97
C VAL A 167 -4.84 -0.86 -11.92
N TRP A 168 -4.81 -0.45 -13.20
CA TRP A 168 -5.71 -1.03 -14.20
C TRP A 168 -5.04 -1.12 -15.58
N LEU A 169 -5.58 -1.98 -16.41
CA LEU A 169 -5.17 -2.15 -17.81
C LEU A 169 -6.27 -1.62 -18.75
N ALA A 170 -5.89 -0.80 -19.71
CA ALA A 170 -6.79 -0.29 -20.72
C ALA A 170 -6.03 -0.03 -22.04
N GLY A 171 -6.47 -0.64 -23.12
CA GLY A 171 -5.89 -0.45 -24.47
C GLY A 171 -4.38 -0.76 -24.53
N GLY A 172 -3.94 -1.82 -23.85
CA GLY A 172 -2.52 -2.19 -23.77
C GLY A 172 -1.67 -1.23 -22.93
N THR A 173 -2.29 -0.39 -22.10
CA THR A 173 -1.61 0.55 -21.20
C THR A 173 -1.89 0.16 -19.76
N LEU A 174 -0.83 -0.07 -18.98
CA LEU A 174 -0.91 -0.28 -17.54
C LEU A 174 -0.92 1.09 -16.85
N CYS A 175 -1.95 1.35 -16.08
CA CYS A 175 -2.22 2.67 -15.52
C CYS A 175 -2.28 2.61 -13.99
N THR A 176 -1.94 3.75 -13.35
CA THR A 176 -2.23 4.04 -11.94
C THR A 176 -2.64 5.50 -11.80
N VAL A 177 -3.25 5.84 -10.67
CA VAL A 177 -3.61 7.24 -10.36
C VAL A 177 -2.33 8.00 -10.01
N PRO A 178 -2.10 9.23 -10.55
CA PRO A 178 -0.96 10.05 -10.17
C PRO A 178 -1.04 10.49 -8.71
N ALA A 179 0.06 10.39 -7.97
CA ALA A 179 0.10 10.91 -6.61
C ALA A 179 0.09 12.44 -6.58
N ALA A 180 0.73 13.07 -7.56
CA ALA A 180 0.72 14.52 -7.72
C ALA A 180 -0.70 15.04 -8.00
N GLY A 181 -1.14 16.03 -7.23
CA GLY A 181 -2.46 16.67 -7.38
C GLY A 181 -3.65 15.88 -6.83
N THR A 182 -3.52 14.58 -6.53
CA THR A 182 -4.61 13.76 -5.97
C THR A 182 -4.46 13.55 -4.46
N GLY A 183 -3.23 13.64 -3.95
CA GLY A 183 -2.92 13.39 -2.54
C GLY A 183 -3.07 11.94 -2.12
N ILE A 184 -3.01 10.98 -3.04
CA ILE A 184 -2.85 9.57 -2.69
C ILE A 184 -1.41 9.27 -2.31
N LEU A 185 -1.20 8.13 -1.65
CA LEU A 185 0.14 7.67 -1.36
C LEU A 185 0.87 7.25 -2.65
N PRO A 186 2.11 7.71 -2.91
CA PRO A 186 2.90 7.23 -4.04
C PRO A 186 3.30 5.75 -3.82
N GLY A 187 2.56 4.83 -4.45
CA GLY A 187 2.69 3.39 -4.22
C GLY A 187 3.97 2.80 -4.80
N THR A 188 4.84 2.25 -3.96
CA THR A 188 6.12 1.62 -4.41
C THR A 188 5.89 0.43 -5.33
N THR A 189 4.90 -0.40 -5.05
CA THR A 189 4.55 -1.56 -5.90
C THR A 189 3.96 -1.12 -7.24
N ALA A 190 3.08 -0.12 -7.25
CA ALA A 190 2.52 0.43 -8.49
C ALA A 190 3.62 1.08 -9.35
N ALA A 191 4.50 1.87 -8.75
CA ALA A 191 5.64 2.48 -9.46
C ALA A 191 6.58 1.41 -10.06
N TYR A 192 6.87 0.34 -9.32
CA TYR A 192 7.68 -0.77 -9.82
C TYR A 192 7.03 -1.46 -11.02
N LEU A 193 5.72 -1.69 -10.98
CA LEU A 193 4.96 -2.28 -12.09
C LEU A 193 4.98 -1.40 -13.34
N LEU A 194 4.72 -0.10 -13.17
CA LEU A 194 4.73 0.83 -14.30
C LEU A 194 6.11 0.94 -14.95
N ALA A 195 7.16 1.01 -14.14
CA ALA A 195 8.54 1.07 -14.65
C ALA A 195 8.92 -0.15 -15.50
N ARG A 196 8.31 -1.31 -15.22
CA ARG A 196 8.59 -2.57 -15.91
C ARG A 196 7.54 -3.01 -16.92
N ALA A 197 6.44 -2.26 -17.06
CA ALA A 197 5.39 -2.56 -18.04
C ALA A 197 5.93 -2.73 -19.48
N PRO A 198 6.94 -1.94 -19.96
CA PRO A 198 7.51 -2.13 -21.28
C PRO A 198 8.17 -3.49 -21.53
N GLU A 199 8.67 -4.17 -20.48
CA GLU A 199 9.24 -5.52 -20.58
C GLU A 199 8.21 -6.56 -21.05
N PHE A 200 6.92 -6.23 -20.93
CA PHE A 200 5.78 -7.06 -21.34
C PHE A 200 5.06 -6.53 -22.58
N GLY A 201 5.62 -5.51 -23.25
CA GLY A 201 4.98 -4.86 -24.39
C GLY A 201 3.79 -3.97 -24.02
N LEU A 202 3.66 -3.60 -22.74
CA LEU A 202 2.64 -2.68 -22.28
C LEU A 202 3.19 -1.25 -22.22
N ARG A 203 2.35 -0.27 -22.52
CA ARG A 203 2.64 1.12 -22.15
C ARG A 203 2.41 1.32 -20.66
N ALA A 204 3.00 2.36 -20.09
CA ALA A 204 2.80 2.76 -18.69
C ALA A 204 2.34 4.21 -18.61
N GLU A 205 1.34 4.49 -17.80
CA GLU A 205 0.79 5.84 -17.66
C GLU A 205 0.27 6.10 -16.25
N GLU A 206 0.60 7.26 -15.70
CA GLU A 206 -0.12 7.82 -14.56
C GLU A 206 -1.23 8.73 -15.08
N ARG A 207 -2.48 8.35 -14.84
CA ARG A 207 -3.65 9.14 -15.23
C ARG A 207 -4.81 8.96 -14.27
N THR A 208 -5.74 9.89 -14.28
CA THR A 208 -6.99 9.76 -13.52
C THR A 208 -7.98 8.88 -14.27
N ILE A 209 -8.91 8.29 -13.54
CA ILE A 209 -10.02 7.52 -14.07
C ILE A 209 -11.27 7.79 -13.22
N THR A 210 -12.41 7.94 -13.85
CA THR A 210 -13.67 8.12 -13.13
C THR A 210 -14.30 6.78 -12.76
N LYS A 211 -15.22 6.79 -11.78
CA LYS A 211 -16.05 5.61 -11.46
C LYS A 211 -16.77 5.06 -12.69
N ALA A 212 -17.25 5.93 -13.57
CA ALA A 212 -17.99 5.52 -14.75
C ALA A 212 -17.12 4.81 -15.80
N GLU A 213 -15.83 5.14 -15.87
CA GLU A 213 -14.87 4.53 -16.80
C GLU A 213 -14.30 3.21 -16.30
N LEU A 214 -14.25 3.00 -14.97
CA LEU A 214 -13.67 1.78 -14.36
C LEU A 214 -14.21 0.46 -14.93
N PRO A 215 -15.51 0.31 -15.20
CA PRO A 215 -16.05 -0.93 -15.78
C PRO A 215 -15.47 -1.28 -17.17
N ALA A 216 -15.06 -0.30 -17.95
CA ALA A 216 -14.48 -0.49 -19.30
C ALA A 216 -13.00 -0.91 -19.26
N ALA A 217 -12.31 -0.85 -18.11
CA ALA A 217 -10.96 -1.35 -18.00
C ALA A 217 -10.92 -2.87 -18.23
N GLU A 218 -9.91 -3.35 -18.96
CA GLU A 218 -9.70 -4.79 -19.25
C GLU A 218 -9.45 -5.59 -17.97
N ALA A 219 -8.74 -4.99 -17.04
CA ALA A 219 -8.47 -5.55 -15.70
C ALA A 219 -8.25 -4.44 -14.68
N ILE A 220 -8.57 -4.74 -13.43
CA ILE A 220 -8.36 -3.84 -12.30
C ILE A 220 -7.72 -4.62 -11.16
N TRP A 221 -6.74 -4.03 -10.50
CA TRP A 221 -6.04 -4.60 -9.35
C TRP A 221 -5.87 -3.58 -8.23
N LEU A 222 -5.73 -4.07 -7.01
CA LEU A 222 -5.15 -3.33 -5.90
C LEU A 222 -3.71 -3.80 -5.66
N ALA A 223 -2.77 -2.86 -5.67
CA ALA A 223 -1.33 -3.11 -5.54
C ALA A 223 -0.79 -2.65 -4.19
N SER A 224 -0.05 -3.49 -3.48
CA SER A 224 0.69 -3.12 -2.26
C SER A 224 1.83 -4.09 -1.99
N SER A 225 2.80 -3.71 -1.16
CA SER A 225 4.01 -4.53 -0.88
C SER A 225 3.72 -5.97 -0.47
N LEU A 226 2.79 -6.20 0.46
CA LEU A 226 2.48 -7.55 0.95
C LEU A 226 1.51 -8.30 0.05
N ARG A 227 0.60 -7.58 -0.59
CA ARG A 227 -0.42 -8.14 -1.47
C ARG A 227 0.16 -8.49 -2.84
N GLY A 228 1.22 -7.79 -3.29
CA GLY A 228 1.60 -7.78 -4.69
C GLY A 228 0.46 -7.16 -5.49
N LEU A 229 -0.33 -7.99 -6.16
CA LEU A 229 -1.58 -7.62 -6.82
C LEU A 229 -2.72 -8.49 -6.33
N ALA A 230 -3.86 -7.87 -6.03
CA ALA A 230 -5.13 -8.56 -5.88
C ALA A 230 -6.06 -8.15 -7.03
N ALA A 231 -6.45 -9.12 -7.85
CA ALA A 231 -7.38 -8.88 -8.96
C ALA A 231 -8.78 -8.54 -8.43
N VAL A 232 -9.39 -7.48 -8.97
CA VAL A 232 -10.77 -7.13 -8.65
C VAL A 232 -11.71 -8.08 -9.41
N ARG A 233 -12.36 -8.98 -8.66
CA ARG A 233 -13.29 -9.99 -9.20
C ARG A 233 -14.72 -9.48 -9.28
N THR A 234 -15.08 -8.55 -8.41
CA THR A 234 -16.33 -7.79 -8.51
C THR A 234 -16.04 -6.32 -8.22
N LEU A 235 -16.71 -5.44 -8.94
CA LEU A 235 -16.72 -4.00 -8.70
C LEU A 235 -18.16 -3.56 -8.50
N ASP A 236 -18.48 -3.00 -7.35
CA ASP A 236 -19.83 -2.58 -6.96
C ASP A 236 -20.89 -3.67 -7.26
N GLY A 237 -20.58 -4.92 -6.91
CA GLY A 237 -21.45 -6.09 -7.13
C GLY A 237 -21.39 -6.68 -8.54
N THR A 238 -20.83 -5.99 -9.53
CA THR A 238 -20.72 -6.48 -10.91
C THR A 238 -19.50 -7.39 -11.07
N GLN A 239 -19.71 -8.60 -11.58
CA GLN A 239 -18.65 -9.57 -11.84
C GLN A 239 -17.70 -9.09 -12.94
N ARG A 240 -16.42 -9.42 -12.78
CA ARG A 240 -15.37 -9.14 -13.76
C ARG A 240 -14.68 -10.42 -14.21
N ALA A 241 -14.35 -10.50 -15.47
CA ALA A 241 -13.59 -11.61 -16.01
C ALA A 241 -12.17 -11.68 -15.41
N ALA A 242 -11.64 -12.87 -15.28
CA ALA A 242 -10.24 -13.05 -14.93
C ALA A 242 -9.32 -12.54 -16.05
N SER A 243 -8.30 -11.81 -15.68
CA SER A 243 -7.32 -11.30 -16.65
C SER A 243 -6.12 -12.25 -16.77
N PRO A 244 -5.67 -12.59 -17.99
CA PRO A 244 -4.45 -13.36 -18.20
C PRO A 244 -3.19 -12.60 -17.77
N TRP A 245 -3.29 -11.31 -17.52
CA TRP A 245 -2.20 -10.48 -17.03
C TRP A 245 -1.92 -10.66 -15.54
N THR A 246 -2.92 -11.06 -14.75
CA THR A 246 -2.74 -11.20 -13.29
C THR A 246 -1.57 -12.14 -12.93
N PRO A 247 -1.48 -13.37 -13.43
CA PRO A 247 -0.36 -14.24 -13.11
C PRO A 247 0.99 -13.69 -13.63
N ARG A 248 1.01 -13.11 -14.83
CA ARG A 248 2.23 -12.55 -15.42
C ARG A 248 2.80 -11.38 -14.59
N LEU A 249 1.93 -10.49 -14.12
CA LEU A 249 2.34 -9.36 -13.29
C LEU A 249 2.71 -9.80 -11.87
N LEU A 250 2.09 -10.84 -11.32
CA LEU A 250 2.51 -11.42 -10.04
C LEU A 250 3.89 -12.08 -10.14
N ASP A 251 4.16 -12.81 -11.23
CA ASP A 251 5.50 -13.37 -11.50
C ASP A 251 6.57 -12.26 -11.59
N LEU A 252 6.27 -11.13 -12.28
CA LEU A 252 7.14 -9.96 -12.33
C LEU A 252 7.43 -9.39 -10.93
N LEU A 253 6.43 -9.38 -10.09
CA LEU A 253 6.56 -8.93 -8.70
C LEU A 253 7.27 -9.97 -7.82
N GLY A 254 7.62 -11.16 -8.32
CA GLY A 254 8.26 -12.24 -7.56
C GLY A 254 7.35 -12.89 -6.52
N PHE A 255 6.05 -12.96 -6.79
CA PHE A 255 5.10 -13.69 -5.96
C PHE A 255 4.77 -15.04 -6.58
N ASP A 256 5.03 -16.12 -5.83
CA ASP A 256 4.67 -17.47 -6.25
C ASP A 256 3.15 -17.65 -6.38
N ARG A 257 2.76 -18.55 -7.27
CA ARG A 257 1.37 -18.94 -7.52
C ARG A 257 0.86 -20.01 -6.53
N SER A 258 1.74 -20.45 -5.61
CA SER A 258 1.45 -21.50 -4.63
C SER A 258 0.62 -21.02 -3.44
#